data_e7d46c3a74bf68a708a9017908cdb451
#
_entry.id   e7d46c3a74bf68a708a9017908cdb451
#
_cell.length_a   1.000
_cell.length_b   1.000
_cell.length_c   1.000
_cell.angle_alpha   90.00
_cell.angle_beta   90.00
_cell.angle_gamma   90.00
#
_symmetry.space_group_name_H-M   'P 1'
#
loop_
_entity.id
_entity.type
_entity.pdbx_description
1 polymer ?
#
loop_
_entity_poly.entity_id
_entity_poly.type
_entity_poly.pdbx_seq_one_letter_code
_entity_poly.pdbx_strand_id
1 'polypeptide(L)' 'MEVILLDNIGKLGGLGDKVTVKPGYGRNYLVPYGLAVPATKENVEAF' A
#
# COMPACT_ATOMS: atom_id res chain seq x y z
N MET A 1 8.01 1.25 -5.66
CA MET A 1 6.62 0.82 -5.85
C MET A 1 5.71 1.66 -4.98
N GLU A 2 4.66 2.21 -5.54
CA GLU A 2 3.68 2.96 -4.76
C GLU A 2 2.52 2.05 -4.38
N VAL A 3 2.08 2.17 -3.14
CA VAL A 3 0.96 1.38 -2.62
C VAL A 3 0.02 2.29 -1.84
N ILE A 4 -1.23 1.84 -1.70
CA ILE A 4 -2.22 2.50 -0.85
C ILE A 4 -2.42 1.62 0.38
N LEU A 5 -2.22 2.18 1.56
CA LEU A 5 -2.32 1.43 2.80
C LEU A 5 -3.78 1.11 3.13
N LEU A 6 -4.02 -0.14 3.52
CA LEU A 6 -5.35 -0.61 3.93
C LEU A 6 -5.50 -0.64 5.46
N ASP A 7 -4.47 -0.21 6.18
CA ASP A 7 -4.48 -0.19 7.63
C ASP A 7 -3.48 0.85 8.12
N ASN A 8 -3.54 1.20 9.38
CA ASN A 8 -2.58 2.12 9.99
C ASN A 8 -1.28 1.37 10.25
N ILE A 9 -0.21 1.80 9.58
CA ILE A 9 1.11 1.21 9.72
C ILE A 9 2.04 2.31 10.21
N GLY A 10 2.41 2.25 11.48
CA GLY A 10 3.09 3.35 12.16
C GLY A 10 4.34 3.88 11.49
N LYS A 11 5.06 3.04 10.76
CA LYS A 11 6.29 3.47 10.06
C LYS A 11 6.02 4.02 8.67
N LEU A 12 4.85 3.76 8.10
CA LEU A 12 4.54 4.11 6.72
C LEU A 12 3.46 5.17 6.60
N GLY A 13 2.44 5.09 7.43
CA GLY A 13 1.33 6.02 7.35
C GLY A 13 0.03 5.40 7.80
N GLY A 14 -1.08 6.06 7.52
CA GLY A 14 -2.40 5.61 7.94
C GLY A 14 -3.22 5.01 6.81
N LEU A 15 -4.39 4.52 7.16
CA LEU A 15 -5.35 3.96 6.21
C LEU A 15 -5.65 4.95 5.08
N GLY A 16 -5.50 4.48 3.85
CA GLY A 16 -5.77 5.30 2.68
C GLY A 16 -4.59 6.13 2.20
N ASP A 17 -3.48 6.14 2.94
CA ASP A 17 -2.30 6.88 2.53
C ASP A 17 -1.57 6.19 1.39
N LYS A 18 -1.13 6.99 0.42
CA LYS A 18 -0.32 6.51 -0.69
C LYS A 18 1.14 6.69 -0.33
N VAL A 19 1.88 5.59 -0.29
CA VAL A 19 3.29 5.61 0.10
C VAL A 19 4.15 4.90 -0.93
N THR A 20 5.43 5.28 -1.00
CA THR A 20 6.41 4.62 -1.86
C THR A 20 7.24 3.67 -1.02
N VAL A 21 7.32 2.41 -1.44
CA VAL A 21 8.09 1.37 -0.76
C VAL A 21 8.96 0.64 -1.77
N LYS A 22 9.92 -0.13 -1.28
CA LYS A 22 10.72 -0.98 -2.15
C LYS A 22 9.83 -2.05 -2.78
N PRO A 23 10.02 -2.39 -4.07
CA PRO A 23 9.17 -3.36 -4.75
C PRO A 23 9.05 -4.70 -4.03
N GLY A 24 10.16 -5.23 -3.50
CA GLY A 24 10.13 -6.48 -2.74
C GLY A 24 9.32 -6.37 -1.47
N TYR A 25 9.45 -5.28 -0.74
CA TYR A 25 8.70 -5.06 0.49
C TYR A 25 7.20 -5.01 0.19
N GLY A 26 6.80 -4.25 -0.82
CA GLY A 26 5.39 -4.15 -1.17
C GLY A 26 4.80 -5.46 -1.64
N ARG A 27 5.48 -6.14 -2.57
CA ARG A 27 4.97 -7.39 -3.15
C ARG A 27 5.02 -8.59 -2.22
N ASN A 28 6.05 -8.68 -1.38
CA ASN A 28 6.26 -9.85 -0.55
C ASN A 28 5.66 -9.73 0.84
N TYR A 29 5.36 -8.53 1.28
CA TYR A 29 4.85 -8.29 2.62
C TYR A 29 3.53 -7.54 2.61
N LEU A 30 3.50 -6.31 2.10
CA LEU A 30 2.30 -5.48 2.23
C LEU A 30 1.10 -6.04 1.49
N VAL A 31 1.28 -6.42 0.24
CA VAL A 31 0.18 -6.92 -0.59
C VAL A 31 -0.29 -8.31 -0.14
N PRO A 32 0.59 -9.31 0.02
CA PRO A 32 0.14 -10.65 0.44
C PRO A 32 -0.51 -10.66 1.82
N TYR A 33 -0.11 -9.79 2.71
CA TYR A 33 -0.65 -9.74 4.08
C TYR A 33 -1.93 -8.89 4.18
N GLY A 34 -2.37 -8.31 3.06
CA GLY A 34 -3.57 -7.49 3.07
C GLY A 34 -3.40 -6.13 3.73
N LEU A 35 -2.17 -5.66 3.87
CA LEU A 35 -1.87 -4.38 4.52
C LEU A 35 -1.92 -3.21 3.55
N ALA A 36 -1.79 -3.47 2.25
CA ALA A 36 -1.82 -2.45 1.22
C ALA A 36 -2.17 -3.07 -0.12
N VAL A 37 -2.52 -2.21 -1.08
CA VAL A 37 -2.75 -2.62 -2.47
C VAL A 37 -1.86 -1.76 -3.37
N PRO A 38 -1.47 -2.26 -4.55
CA PRO A 38 -0.71 -1.44 -5.50
C PRO A 38 -1.47 -0.17 -5.84
N ALA A 39 -0.76 0.95 -5.93
CA ALA A 39 -1.38 2.23 -6.27
C ALA A 39 -1.59 2.34 -7.78
N THR A 40 -2.39 1.45 -8.33
CA THR A 40 -2.79 1.51 -9.73
C THR A 40 -3.91 2.52 -9.88
N LYS A 41 -4.15 2.94 -11.13
CA LYS A 41 -5.24 3.86 -11.41
C LYS A 41 -6.57 3.34 -10.89
N GLU A 42 -6.84 2.05 -11.09
CA GLU A 42 -8.06 1.41 -10.64
C GLU A 42 -8.21 1.43 -9.12
N ASN A 43 -7.12 1.13 -8.41
CA ASN A 43 -7.14 1.14 -6.94
C ASN A 43 -7.26 2.55 -6.39
N VAL A 44 -6.63 3.53 -7.02
CA VAL A 44 -6.74 4.93 -6.61
C VAL A 44 -8.19 5.41 -6.76
N GLU A 45 -8.83 5.05 -7.84
CA GLU A 45 -10.23 5.43 -8.08
C GLU A 45 -11.19 4.75 -7.09
N ALA A 46 -10.86 3.55 -6.61
CA ALA A 46 -11.69 2.82 -5.64
C ALA A 46 -11.63 3.44 -4.24
N PHE A 47 -10.62 4.24 -3.96
CA PHE A 47 -10.51 4.97 -2.71
C PHE A 47 -10.90 6.42 -2.88
#